data_f7e99f6077bbe612d5143fbcc0cd1945
#
_entry.id   f7e99f6077bbe612d5143fbcc0cd1945
#
_cell.length_a   1.000
_cell.length_b   1.000
_cell.length_c   1.000
_cell.angle_alpha   90.00
_cell.angle_beta   90.00
_cell.angle_gamma   90.00
#
_symmetry.space_group_name_H-M   'P 1'
#
loop_
_entity.id
_entity.type
_entity.pdbx_description
1 polymer ?
#
loop_
_entity_poly.entity_id
_entity_poly.type
_entity_poly.pdbx_seq_one_letter_code
_entity_poly.pdbx_strand_id
1 'polypeptide(L)'
;MDMKYVFDSNIFINLQRRQPIDVYPSVWDKIDDLMKRKIIISSREVYDEISIGDDMLVEWAKKHKEHFMQSDIAIQNRVRLILAS
;
A
#
# COMPACT_ATOMS: atom_id res chain seq x y z
N MET A 1 21.14 4.69 4.34
CA MET A 1 20.72 4.08 3.07
C MET A 1 19.21 3.95 3.06
N ASP A 2 18.57 4.58 2.11
CA ASP A 2 17.11 4.58 2.06
C ASP A 2 16.59 3.36 1.34
N MET A 3 16.04 2.43 2.09
CA MET A 3 15.36 1.28 1.51
C MET A 3 13.91 1.67 1.25
N LYS A 4 13.49 1.51 0.01
CA LYS A 4 12.11 1.76 -0.37
C LYS A 4 11.47 0.46 -0.86
N TYR A 5 10.21 0.28 -0.51
CA TYR A 5 9.45 -0.91 -0.85
C TYR A 5 8.26 -0.54 -1.70
N VAL A 6 8.02 -1.31 -2.74
CA VAL A 6 6.83 -1.14 -3.58
C VAL A 6 5.82 -2.20 -3.18
N PHE A 7 4.66 -1.76 -2.71
CA PHE A 7 3.57 -2.65 -2.35
C PHE A 7 2.58 -2.75 -3.51
N ASP A 8 2.31 -3.96 -3.94
CA ASP A 8 1.24 -4.19 -4.92
C ASP A 8 -0.07 -4.52 -4.19
N SER A 9 -1.13 -4.70 -4.98
CA SER A 9 -2.45 -4.98 -4.40
C SER A 9 -2.49 -6.28 -3.60
N ASN A 10 -1.73 -7.28 -4.02
CA ASN A 10 -1.70 -8.56 -3.33
C ASN A 10 -1.14 -8.45 -1.91
N ILE A 11 -0.16 -7.58 -1.71
CA ILE A 11 0.41 -7.37 -0.39
C ILE A 11 -0.66 -6.82 0.56
N PHE A 12 -1.42 -5.81 0.11
CA PHE A 12 -2.49 -5.23 0.92
C PHE A 12 -3.61 -6.23 1.19
N ILE A 13 -4.02 -6.96 0.17
CA ILE A 13 -5.09 -7.95 0.30
C ILE A 13 -4.71 -9.07 1.26
N ASN A 14 -3.50 -9.60 1.12
CA ASN A 14 -3.02 -10.65 2.02
C ASN A 14 -2.84 -10.15 3.44
N LEU A 15 -2.39 -8.91 3.60
CA LEU A 15 -2.24 -8.34 4.93
C LEU A 15 -3.61 -8.17 5.60
N GLN A 16 -4.62 -7.72 4.87
CA GLN A 16 -5.97 -7.59 5.41
C GLN A 16 -6.54 -8.94 5.84
N ARG A 17 -6.22 -10.00 5.12
CA ARG A 17 -6.68 -11.34 5.48
C ARG A 17 -6.03 -11.85 6.75
N ARG A 18 -4.75 -11.57 6.95
CA ARG A 18 -3.98 -12.06 8.11
C ARG A 18 -4.08 -11.16 9.31
N GLN A 19 -4.09 -9.86 9.07
CA GLN A 19 -4.10 -8.85 10.13
C GLN A 19 -5.11 -7.77 9.77
N PRO A 20 -6.42 -8.07 9.94
CA PRO A 20 -7.48 -7.14 9.59
C PRO A 20 -7.33 -5.80 10.29
N ILE A 21 -7.72 -4.73 9.61
CA ILE A 21 -7.59 -3.36 10.10
C ILE A 21 -8.29 -3.16 11.45
N ASP A 22 -9.44 -3.77 11.63
CA ASP A 22 -10.21 -3.61 12.86
C ASP A 22 -9.58 -4.32 14.07
N VAL A 23 -8.81 -5.36 13.81
CA VAL A 23 -8.14 -6.14 14.89
C VAL A 23 -6.72 -5.62 15.12
N TYR A 24 -6.05 -5.20 14.08
CA TYR A 24 -4.66 -4.77 14.13
C TYR A 24 -4.49 -3.35 13.58
N PRO A 25 -5.17 -2.36 14.17
CA PRO A 25 -5.09 -0.98 13.64
C PRO A 25 -3.67 -0.41 13.69
N SER A 26 -2.87 -0.80 14.66
CA SER A 26 -1.50 -0.29 14.78
C SER A 26 -0.61 -0.72 13.62
N VAL A 27 -0.83 -1.92 13.06
CA VAL A 27 -0.11 -2.38 11.88
C VAL A 27 -0.38 -1.47 10.70
N TRP A 28 -1.66 -1.14 10.49
CA TRP A 28 -2.06 -0.31 9.36
C TRP A 28 -1.67 1.15 9.55
N ASP A 29 -1.66 1.64 10.78
CA ASP A 29 -1.13 2.97 11.11
C ASP A 29 0.36 3.05 10.78
N LYS A 30 1.09 1.99 11.06
CA LYS A 30 2.51 1.93 10.73
C LYS A 30 2.74 1.95 9.23
N ILE A 31 1.91 1.23 8.46
CA ILE A 31 2.00 1.23 7.01
C ILE A 31 1.72 2.63 6.48
N ASP A 32 0.70 3.30 6.99
CA ASP A 32 0.39 4.66 6.59
C ASP A 32 1.56 5.61 6.86
N ASP A 33 2.15 5.51 8.03
CA ASP A 33 3.31 6.33 8.38
C ASP A 33 4.47 6.10 7.42
N LEU A 34 4.73 4.83 7.08
CA LEU A 34 5.79 4.51 6.13
C LEU A 34 5.47 5.00 4.73
N MET A 35 4.21 5.04 4.34
CA MET A 35 3.80 5.62 3.06
C MET A 35 3.97 7.14 3.06
N LYS A 36 3.67 7.81 4.17
CA LYS A 36 3.91 9.25 4.31
C LYS A 36 5.38 9.59 4.15
N ARG A 37 6.24 8.75 4.69
CA ARG A 37 7.69 8.93 4.61
C ARG A 37 8.26 8.46 3.28
N LYS A 38 7.42 7.91 2.41
CA LYS A 38 7.80 7.37 1.11
C LYS A 38 8.79 6.22 1.20
N ILE A 39 8.75 5.51 2.30
CA ILE A 39 9.48 4.25 2.47
C ILE A 39 8.71 3.13 1.79
N ILE A 40 7.37 3.13 1.95
CA ILE A 40 6.49 2.25 1.19
C ILE A 40 5.84 3.09 0.10
N ILE A 41 5.92 2.62 -1.14
CA ILE A 41 5.38 3.30 -2.30
C ILE A 41 4.36 2.39 -2.95
N SER A 42 3.23 2.96 -3.35
CA SER A 42 2.21 2.21 -4.06
C SER A 42 1.64 3.07 -5.18
N SER A 43 1.32 2.43 -6.30
CA SER A 43 0.81 3.15 -7.45
C SER A 43 -0.69 3.39 -7.35
N ARG A 44 -1.18 4.29 -8.20
CA ARG A 44 -2.60 4.54 -8.31
C ARG A 44 -3.36 3.30 -8.80
N GLU A 45 -2.71 2.48 -9.62
CA GLU A 45 -3.32 1.23 -10.10
C GLU A 45 -3.59 0.29 -8.95
N VAL A 46 -2.68 0.23 -7.97
CA VAL A 46 -2.89 -0.57 -6.76
C VAL A 46 -4.11 -0.05 -5.99
N TYR A 47 -4.23 1.27 -5.86
CA TYR A 47 -5.39 1.87 -5.22
C TYR A 47 -6.67 1.44 -5.91
N ASP A 48 -6.71 1.50 -7.24
CA ASP A 48 -7.90 1.10 -8.00
C ASP A 48 -8.25 -0.37 -7.79
N GLU A 49 -7.24 -1.24 -7.75
CA GLU A 49 -7.47 -2.67 -7.54
C GLU A 49 -8.01 -2.98 -6.14
N ILE A 50 -7.44 -2.39 -5.11
CA ILE A 50 -7.89 -2.66 -3.74
C ILE A 50 -9.24 -1.99 -3.43
N SER A 51 -9.64 -1.03 -4.24
CA SER A 51 -10.92 -0.34 -4.09
C SER A 51 -12.13 -1.19 -4.51
N ILE A 52 -11.89 -2.35 -5.09
CA ILE A 52 -12.96 -3.25 -5.53
C ILE A 52 -13.23 -4.35 -4.49
N GLY A 53 -12.30 -4.57 -3.58
CA GLY A 53 -12.35 -5.71 -2.68
C GLY A 53 -13.02 -5.45 -1.34
N ASP A 54 -12.33 -5.82 -0.27
CA ASP A 54 -12.80 -5.75 1.10
C ASP A 54 -13.19 -4.33 1.52
N ASP A 55 -14.37 -4.17 2.13
CA ASP A 55 -14.90 -2.86 2.52
C ASP A 55 -13.97 -2.08 3.45
N MET A 56 -13.34 -2.76 4.41
CA MET A 56 -12.41 -2.11 5.34
C MET A 56 -11.17 -1.62 4.63
N LEU A 57 -10.65 -2.43 3.70
CA LEU A 57 -9.48 -2.07 2.93
C LEU A 57 -9.81 -0.91 1.99
N VAL A 58 -10.99 -0.93 1.39
CA VAL A 58 -11.45 0.17 0.52
C VAL A 58 -11.51 1.47 1.30
N GLU A 59 -12.09 1.46 2.49
CA GLU A 59 -12.19 2.66 3.30
C GLU A 59 -10.83 3.17 3.76
N TRP A 60 -9.96 2.26 4.17
CA TRP A 60 -8.59 2.62 4.54
C TRP A 60 -7.87 3.27 3.36
N ALA A 61 -7.99 2.68 2.18
CA ALA A 61 -7.37 3.21 0.98
C ALA A 61 -7.90 4.60 0.63
N LYS A 62 -9.20 4.83 0.77
CA LYS A 62 -9.80 6.14 0.51
C LYS A 62 -9.27 7.21 1.43
N LYS A 63 -9.05 6.88 2.70
CA LYS A 63 -8.49 7.83 3.67
C LYS A 63 -7.06 8.21 3.33
N HIS A 64 -6.34 7.33 2.65
CA HIS A 64 -4.93 7.51 2.33
C HIS A 64 -4.69 7.59 0.83
N LYS A 65 -5.71 7.99 0.09
CA LYS A 65 -5.67 8.03 -1.38
C LYS A 65 -4.46 8.79 -1.91
N GLU A 66 -4.12 9.90 -1.27
CA GLU A 66 -3.00 10.73 -1.73
C GLU A 66 -1.66 10.01 -1.67
N HIS A 67 -1.55 8.97 -0.85
CA HIS A 67 -0.32 8.18 -0.75
C HIS A 67 -0.15 7.22 -1.93
N PHE A 68 -1.19 7.04 -2.75
CA PHE A 68 -1.18 6.19 -3.93
C PHE A 68 -1.04 6.99 -5.22
N MET A 69 -0.32 8.10 -5.18
CA MET A 69 -0.26 9.02 -6.32
C MET A 69 0.91 8.77 -7.27
N GLN A 70 1.78 7.83 -6.96
CA GLN A 70 2.93 7.54 -7.81
C GLN A 70 2.52 6.73 -9.03
N SER A 71 3.04 7.10 -10.21
CA SER A 71 2.83 6.28 -11.40
C SER A 71 3.76 5.06 -11.36
N ASP A 72 3.36 3.97 -12.00
CA ASP A 72 4.18 2.77 -12.05
C ASP A 72 5.54 3.05 -12.72
N ILE A 73 5.55 3.89 -13.74
CA ILE A 73 6.78 4.25 -14.44
C ILE A 73 7.74 4.95 -13.49
N ALA A 74 7.25 5.91 -12.71
CA ALA A 74 8.08 6.61 -11.74
C ALA A 74 8.61 5.69 -10.66
N ILE A 75 7.80 4.73 -10.22
CA ILE A 75 8.21 3.75 -9.22
C ILE A 75 9.31 2.86 -9.77
N GLN A 76 9.15 2.35 -10.98
CA GLN A 76 10.12 1.48 -11.60
C GLN A 76 11.48 2.15 -11.80
N ASN A 77 11.47 3.46 -12.06
CA ASN A 77 12.70 4.20 -12.27
C ASN A 77 13.43 4.53 -10.98
N ARG A 78 12.76 4.53 -9.85
CA ARG A 78 13.33 4.97 -8.57
C ARG A 78 13.68 3.84 -7.63
N VAL A 79 12.95 2.76 -7.67
CA VAL A 79 13.11 1.69 -6.70
C VAL A 79 13.06 0.34 -7.40
N ARG A 80 13.68 -0.62 -6.75
CA ARG A 80 13.60 -2.00 -7.20
C ARG A 80 12.26 -2.57 -6.76
N LEU A 81 11.53 -3.18 -7.69
CA LEU A 81 10.26 -3.80 -7.36
C LEU A 81 10.47 -5.01 -6.45
N ILE A 82 9.70 -5.05 -5.39
CA ILE A 82 9.63 -6.22 -4.54
C ILE A 82 8.47 -7.06 -5.06
N LEU A 83 8.81 -8.21 -5.60
CA LEU A 83 7.80 -9.12 -6.10
C LEU A 83 7.16 -9.84 -4.94
N ALA A 84 5.88 -9.62 -4.75
CA ALA A 84 5.10 -10.35 -3.78
C ALA A 84 4.71 -11.68 -4.41
N SER A 85 5.51 -12.62 -4.21
CA SER A 85 5.21 -13.95 -4.72
C SER A 85 4.45 -14.77 -3.70
#